data_ccfd2bf49ad8ea012896a61d07560f74
#
_entry.id   ccfd2bf49ad8ea012896a61d07560f74
#
_cell.length_a   1.000
_cell.length_b   1.000
_cell.length_c   1.000
_cell.angle_alpha   90.00
_cell.angle_beta   90.00
_cell.angle_gamma   90.00
#
_symmetry.space_group_name_H-M   'P 1'
#
loop_
_entity.id
_entity.type
_entity.pdbx_description
1 polymer ?
#
loop_
_entity_poly.entity_id
_entity_poly.type
_entity_poly.pdbx_seq_one_letter_code
_entity_poly.pdbx_strand_id
1 'polypeptide(L)'
;MQVSFFLSARTHVVAVLVFSSALFSAIAGCHRSPSGDVVATVNGKEIQRAELERDYQIQVGDNPQKPSDQEANILRLNVLQKIIQDEVMQQQAAKLNLTASDEDVNAKLTEIRAPYTEEQFNNLLKQRNMTLDDLKRDIRRQLTETKLINKEIESKINISDAQISAFYASHKTDFDQIEPTYHLAEIVVTTMPAPASGNQPAKPGGEAAAKERIDAARSQLVSGVDFAAVAASVSEEPNTAQNGGDMGFARESQLKSDPTVYEAISKLRPGQFTDVITEYDPAHKVGAFAIFRLLAREPAGQRELNDPRVQQTIHQTLHDSQKQLLQTAYLETLQDNARVRNYLAEDILKRGGQ
;
A
#
# COMPACT_ATOMS: atom_id res chain seq x y z
N MET A 1 73.86 55.51 17.70
CA MET A 1 73.96 55.95 19.09
C MET A 1 73.54 54.74 19.89
N GLN A 2 74.49 53.92 20.34
CA GLN A 2 75.06 53.94 21.66
C GLN A 2 73.98 53.72 22.72
N VAL A 3 73.99 52.87 23.66
CA VAL A 3 75.08 52.06 24.31
C VAL A 3 74.30 51.20 25.32
N SER A 4 74.50 49.92 25.35
CA SER A 4 75.32 49.19 26.33
C SER A 4 74.85 49.12 27.77
N PHE A 5 74.92 47.98 28.30
CA PHE A 5 75.61 47.41 29.47
C PHE A 5 74.66 47.08 30.63
N PHE A 6 74.79 46.10 31.44
CA PHE A 6 75.70 45.04 31.87
C PHE A 6 74.88 44.15 32.82
N LEU A 7 75.01 42.97 32.79
CA LEU A 7 75.79 41.97 33.55
C LEU A 7 75.25 41.56 34.92
N SER A 8 75.23 40.28 35.08
CA SER A 8 75.70 39.51 36.24
C SER A 8 74.57 39.20 37.28
N ALA A 9 74.51 38.07 37.85
CA ALA A 9 75.30 36.87 38.02
C ALA A 9 74.44 35.78 38.71
N ARG A 10 74.76 34.53 38.39
CA ARG A 10 75.01 33.40 39.34
C ARG A 10 74.06 33.30 40.57
N THR A 11 73.45 32.21 40.95
CA THR A 11 73.90 30.81 41.12
C THR A 11 72.74 29.96 41.74
N HIS A 12 72.92 28.63 41.58
CA HIS A 12 72.44 27.47 42.34
C HIS A 12 71.07 26.84 41.91
N VAL A 13 71.14 25.83 41.09
CA VAL A 13 71.05 24.38 41.37
C VAL A 13 70.21 24.03 42.58
N VAL A 14 69.00 23.49 42.30
CA VAL A 14 68.49 22.28 42.94
C VAL A 14 67.57 21.57 41.96
N ALA A 15 67.95 20.35 41.63
CA ALA A 15 67.16 19.39 40.87
C ALA A 15 65.97 18.91 41.73
N VAL A 16 64.75 19.08 41.22
CA VAL A 16 63.62 18.27 41.68
C VAL A 16 63.01 17.61 40.44
N LEU A 17 63.44 16.36 40.28
CA LEU A 17 62.73 15.40 39.42
C LEU A 17 61.29 15.17 39.98
N VAL A 18 60.27 15.82 39.40
CA VAL A 18 58.94 15.44 39.61
C VAL A 18 58.47 14.70 38.36
N PHE A 19 58.30 13.42 38.55
CA PHE A 19 57.67 12.45 37.66
C PHE A 19 56.26 12.95 37.36
N SER A 20 56.03 13.60 36.22
CA SER A 20 54.73 13.80 35.65
C SER A 20 54.37 12.56 34.85
N SER A 21 53.79 11.57 35.51
CA SER A 21 53.12 10.47 34.87
C SER A 21 51.93 11.02 34.07
N ALA A 22 52.14 11.21 32.75
CA ALA A 22 51.06 11.42 31.81
C ALA A 22 50.15 10.21 31.84
N LEU A 23 49.03 10.34 32.52
CA LEU A 23 47.93 9.38 32.47
C LEU A 23 47.33 9.47 31.06
N PHE A 24 47.92 8.73 30.13
CA PHE A 24 47.29 8.40 28.87
C PHE A 24 46.11 7.47 29.21
N SER A 25 44.99 8.06 29.55
CA SER A 25 43.70 7.33 29.59
C SER A 25 43.44 6.86 28.19
N ALA A 26 43.89 5.66 27.85
CA ALA A 26 43.42 4.91 26.72
C ALA A 26 41.90 4.75 26.91
N ILE A 27 41.15 5.56 26.19
CA ILE A 27 39.73 5.27 25.92
C ILE A 27 39.74 4.03 25.04
N ALA A 28 39.99 2.87 25.65
CA ALA A 28 39.63 1.60 25.06
C ALA A 28 38.09 1.61 25.02
N GLY A 29 37.55 2.15 23.93
CA GLY A 29 36.17 1.93 23.59
C GLY A 29 35.98 0.43 23.60
N CYS A 30 35.33 -0.10 24.65
CA CYS A 30 34.87 -1.47 24.70
C CYS A 30 33.94 -1.66 23.50
N HIS A 31 34.49 -2.10 22.38
CA HIS A 31 33.74 -2.75 21.34
C HIS A 31 33.24 -4.07 21.97
N ARG A 32 32.16 -3.98 22.76
CA ARG A 32 31.38 -5.18 23.11
C ARG A 32 31.00 -5.81 21.79
N SER A 33 31.53 -6.97 21.50
CA SER A 33 30.97 -7.80 20.44
C SER A 33 29.48 -7.91 20.73
N PRO A 34 28.60 -7.56 19.78
CA PRO A 34 27.17 -7.67 20.02
C PRO A 34 26.85 -9.09 20.44
N SER A 35 25.90 -9.27 21.34
CA SER A 35 25.38 -10.59 21.70
C SER A 35 24.97 -11.30 20.40
N GLY A 36 25.08 -12.63 20.33
CA GLY A 36 24.66 -13.41 19.15
C GLY A 36 23.21 -13.16 18.70
N ASP A 37 22.46 -12.38 19.49
CA ASP A 37 21.07 -11.98 19.25
C ASP A 37 20.95 -10.68 18.41
N VAL A 38 22.01 -9.90 18.24
CA VAL A 38 22.03 -8.70 17.41
C VAL A 38 22.42 -9.07 15.98
N VAL A 39 21.55 -8.77 15.00
CA VAL A 39 21.77 -9.08 13.58
C VAL A 39 22.26 -7.88 12.78
N ALA A 40 21.98 -6.66 13.23
CA ALA A 40 22.51 -5.43 12.64
C ALA A 40 22.52 -4.27 13.65
N THR A 41 23.22 -3.19 13.31
CA THR A 41 23.09 -1.89 14.01
C THR A 41 22.91 -0.77 13.00
N VAL A 42 22.05 0.21 13.35
CA VAL A 42 21.79 1.42 12.57
C VAL A 42 22.02 2.65 13.47
N ASN A 43 23.07 3.42 13.20
CA ASN A 43 23.46 4.58 14.03
C ASN A 43 23.60 4.25 15.52
N GLY A 44 24.01 3.00 15.83
CA GLY A 44 24.19 2.51 17.20
C GLY A 44 22.94 1.85 17.80
N LYS A 45 21.76 1.93 17.18
CA LYS A 45 20.57 1.18 17.59
C LYS A 45 20.67 -0.26 17.08
N GLU A 46 20.47 -1.21 17.97
CA GLU A 46 20.52 -2.64 17.68
C GLU A 46 19.21 -3.15 17.05
N ILE A 47 19.34 -4.00 16.04
CA ILE A 47 18.26 -4.80 15.45
C ILE A 47 18.42 -6.22 15.96
N GLN A 48 17.39 -6.72 16.63
CA GLN A 48 17.43 -8.01 17.29
C GLN A 48 17.08 -9.15 16.33
N ARG A 49 17.68 -10.32 16.53
CA ARG A 49 17.38 -11.54 15.79
C ARG A 49 15.91 -11.92 15.89
N ALA A 50 15.29 -11.73 17.04
CA ALA A 50 13.87 -12.01 17.24
C ALA A 50 12.95 -11.19 16.31
N GLU A 51 13.31 -9.94 16.03
CA GLU A 51 12.59 -9.08 15.06
C GLU A 51 12.75 -9.62 13.64
N LEU A 52 13.97 -9.93 13.23
CA LEU A 52 14.26 -10.54 11.94
C LEU A 52 13.49 -11.83 11.71
N GLU A 53 13.53 -12.77 12.67
CA GLU A 53 12.88 -14.08 12.53
C GLU A 53 11.35 -13.95 12.50
N ARG A 54 10.77 -13.04 13.28
CA ARG A 54 9.33 -12.76 13.21
C ARG A 54 8.93 -12.30 11.80
N ASP A 55 9.62 -11.33 11.25
CA ASP A 55 9.29 -10.76 9.93
C ASP A 55 9.60 -11.77 8.81
N TYR A 56 10.65 -12.59 8.97
CA TYR A 56 10.93 -13.73 8.10
C TYR A 56 9.80 -14.75 8.10
N GLN A 57 9.27 -15.13 9.28
CA GLN A 57 8.15 -16.08 9.37
C GLN A 57 6.88 -15.54 8.72
N ILE A 58 6.60 -14.25 8.88
CA ILE A 58 5.47 -13.59 8.19
C ILE A 58 5.62 -13.70 6.67
N GLN A 59 6.84 -13.53 6.14
CA GLN A 59 7.09 -13.58 4.71
C GLN A 59 7.07 -15.00 4.13
N VAL A 60 7.54 -16.00 4.87
CA VAL A 60 7.46 -17.42 4.46
C VAL A 60 6.02 -17.92 4.53
N GLY A 61 5.24 -17.46 5.52
CA GLY A 61 3.87 -17.91 5.74
C GLY A 61 3.78 -19.40 6.04
N ASP A 62 2.59 -19.97 5.86
CA ASP A 62 2.29 -21.39 6.04
C ASP A 62 2.60 -22.23 4.79
N ASN A 63 3.61 -21.85 4.01
CA ASN A 63 3.98 -22.60 2.80
C ASN A 63 4.45 -24.02 3.19
N PRO A 64 3.83 -25.09 2.67
CA PRO A 64 4.22 -26.45 2.97
C PRO A 64 5.64 -26.81 2.46
N GLN A 65 6.16 -26.11 1.47
CA GLN A 65 7.54 -26.22 1.02
C GLN A 65 8.42 -25.21 1.76
N LYS A 66 9.16 -25.70 2.74
CA LYS A 66 10.17 -24.88 3.42
C LYS A 66 11.32 -24.56 2.47
N PRO A 67 11.80 -23.30 2.46
CA PRO A 67 12.98 -22.94 1.67
C PRO A 67 14.21 -23.72 2.14
N SER A 68 15.13 -24.00 1.23
CA SER A 68 16.47 -24.52 1.57
C SER A 68 17.23 -23.52 2.45
N ASP A 69 18.30 -23.98 3.12
CA ASP A 69 19.09 -23.10 3.98
C ASP A 69 19.66 -21.88 3.24
N GLN A 70 20.05 -22.05 1.98
CA GLN A 70 20.55 -20.94 1.15
C GLN A 70 19.42 -19.96 0.81
N GLU A 71 18.26 -20.44 0.39
CA GLU A 71 17.09 -19.59 0.11
C GLU A 71 16.61 -18.88 1.37
N ALA A 72 16.60 -19.57 2.52
CA ALA A 72 16.26 -18.99 3.80
C ALA A 72 17.22 -17.86 4.19
N ASN A 73 18.53 -18.03 3.96
CA ASN A 73 19.52 -16.98 4.23
C ASN A 73 19.37 -15.78 3.30
N ILE A 74 19.10 -16.00 2.02
CA ILE A 74 18.80 -14.92 1.06
C ILE A 74 17.56 -14.14 1.53
N LEU A 75 16.51 -14.85 1.89
CA LEU A 75 15.26 -14.23 2.36
C LEU A 75 15.48 -13.43 3.66
N ARG A 76 16.24 -13.98 4.63
CA ARG A 76 16.60 -13.25 5.86
C ARG A 76 17.42 -11.99 5.58
N LEU A 77 18.35 -12.04 4.62
CA LEU A 77 19.10 -10.84 4.23
C LEU A 77 18.19 -9.76 3.63
N ASN A 78 17.22 -10.15 2.79
CA ASN A 78 16.26 -9.23 2.20
C ASN A 78 15.33 -8.61 3.27
N VAL A 79 14.85 -9.42 4.21
CA VAL A 79 14.05 -8.95 5.35
C VAL A 79 14.85 -8.01 6.22
N LEU A 80 16.11 -8.37 6.55
CA LEU A 80 16.97 -7.51 7.35
C LEU A 80 17.26 -6.17 6.65
N GLN A 81 17.48 -6.19 5.35
CA GLN A 81 17.67 -4.95 4.56
C GLN A 81 16.46 -4.03 4.69
N LYS A 82 15.24 -4.59 4.62
CA LYS A 82 14.01 -3.83 4.84
C LYS A 82 13.93 -3.25 6.26
N ILE A 83 14.22 -4.05 7.29
CA ILE A 83 14.22 -3.59 8.69
C ILE A 83 15.23 -2.44 8.89
N ILE A 84 16.42 -2.54 8.28
CA ILE A 84 17.44 -1.48 8.31
C ILE A 84 16.90 -0.19 7.65
N GLN A 85 16.26 -0.30 6.49
CA GLN A 85 15.67 0.85 5.79
C GLN A 85 14.59 1.51 6.64
N ASP A 86 13.68 0.70 7.18
CA ASP A 86 12.59 1.17 8.05
C ASP A 86 13.17 1.90 9.28
N GLU A 87 14.22 1.35 9.91
CA GLU A 87 14.87 1.96 11.06
C GLU A 87 15.53 3.30 10.72
N VAL A 88 16.20 3.41 9.57
CA VAL A 88 16.77 4.67 9.08
C VAL A 88 15.69 5.72 8.91
N MET A 89 14.54 5.36 8.33
CA MET A 89 13.40 6.25 8.16
C MET A 89 12.78 6.67 9.50
N GLN A 90 12.61 5.73 10.44
CA GLN A 90 12.10 6.03 11.78
C GLN A 90 13.01 7.02 12.53
N GLN A 91 14.32 6.84 12.46
CA GLN A 91 15.29 7.75 13.06
C GLN A 91 15.23 9.15 12.43
N GLN A 92 15.06 9.22 11.12
CA GLN A 92 14.90 10.49 10.42
C GLN A 92 13.60 11.19 10.81
N ALA A 93 12.50 10.46 10.87
CA ALA A 93 11.22 10.99 11.32
C ALA A 93 11.31 11.53 12.78
N ALA A 94 11.99 10.80 13.66
CA ALA A 94 12.22 11.25 15.04
C ALA A 94 13.03 12.55 15.10
N LYS A 95 14.09 12.69 14.29
CA LYS A 95 14.87 13.93 14.18
C LYS A 95 14.03 15.13 13.73
N LEU A 96 13.01 14.87 12.89
CA LEU A 96 12.11 15.90 12.37
C LEU A 96 10.84 16.09 13.23
N ASN A 97 10.74 15.42 14.40
CA ASN A 97 9.58 15.42 15.27
C ASN A 97 8.27 14.98 14.59
N LEU A 98 8.36 13.97 13.69
CA LEU A 98 7.25 13.43 12.92
C LEU A 98 6.74 12.08 13.46
N THR A 99 7.24 11.62 14.60
CA THR A 99 6.76 10.39 15.24
C THR A 99 5.26 10.47 15.51
N ALA A 100 4.54 9.42 15.16
CA ALA A 100 3.10 9.35 15.42
C ALA A 100 2.80 9.33 16.91
N SER A 101 1.83 10.15 17.35
CA SER A 101 1.39 10.26 18.74
C SER A 101 0.55 9.04 19.16
N ASP A 102 0.30 8.91 20.46
CA ASP A 102 -0.59 7.87 20.97
C ASP A 102 -2.03 8.07 20.50
N GLU A 103 -2.45 9.33 20.32
CA GLU A 103 -3.75 9.70 19.78
C GLU A 103 -3.90 9.21 18.34
N ASP A 104 -2.89 9.45 17.48
CA ASP A 104 -2.88 8.95 16.08
C ASP A 104 -3.01 7.43 16.05
N VAL A 105 -2.23 6.73 16.88
CA VAL A 105 -2.23 5.26 16.97
C VAL A 105 -3.59 4.72 17.43
N ASN A 106 -4.17 5.32 18.46
CA ASN A 106 -5.47 4.89 18.98
C ASN A 106 -6.61 5.16 18.00
N ALA A 107 -6.58 6.29 17.27
CA ALA A 107 -7.54 6.58 16.22
C ALA A 107 -7.47 5.52 15.13
N LYS A 108 -6.27 5.20 14.64
CA LYS A 108 -6.09 4.16 13.60
C LYS A 108 -6.47 2.76 14.09
N LEU A 109 -6.15 2.43 15.34
CA LEU A 109 -6.58 1.18 15.95
C LEU A 109 -8.12 1.07 16.01
N THR A 110 -8.80 2.15 16.32
CA THR A 110 -10.28 2.20 16.34
C THR A 110 -10.86 1.92 14.95
N GLU A 111 -10.29 2.51 13.89
CA GLU A 111 -10.69 2.23 12.51
C GLU A 111 -10.51 0.74 12.15
N ILE A 112 -9.36 0.16 12.51
CA ILE A 112 -9.05 -1.25 12.23
C ILE A 112 -10.01 -2.18 12.97
N ARG A 113 -10.43 -1.82 14.19
CA ARG A 113 -11.35 -2.63 15.00
C ARG A 113 -12.81 -2.50 14.59
N ALA A 114 -13.21 -1.39 13.97
CA ALA A 114 -14.60 -1.07 13.67
C ALA A 114 -15.42 -2.17 12.96
N PRO A 115 -14.86 -2.93 11.97
CA PRO A 115 -15.60 -3.99 11.29
C PRO A 115 -15.72 -5.31 12.08
N TYR A 116 -15.07 -5.43 13.26
CA TYR A 116 -14.96 -6.67 14.01
C TYR A 116 -15.63 -6.58 15.38
N THR A 117 -16.21 -7.67 15.85
CA THR A 117 -16.48 -7.85 17.28
C THR A 117 -15.17 -8.01 18.05
N GLU A 118 -15.20 -7.82 19.38
CA GLU A 118 -14.01 -8.01 20.22
C GLU A 118 -13.42 -9.42 20.09
N GLU A 119 -14.27 -10.43 20.04
CA GLU A 119 -13.85 -11.83 19.86
C GLU A 119 -13.18 -12.05 18.50
N GLN A 120 -13.80 -11.56 17.42
CA GLN A 120 -13.24 -11.65 16.06
C GLN A 120 -11.88 -10.96 15.96
N PHE A 121 -11.76 -9.76 16.55
CA PHE A 121 -10.50 -9.03 16.54
C PHE A 121 -9.40 -9.76 17.32
N ASN A 122 -9.71 -10.30 18.51
CA ASN A 122 -8.76 -11.07 19.29
C ASN A 122 -8.33 -12.38 18.57
N ASN A 123 -9.26 -13.04 17.87
CA ASN A 123 -8.94 -14.21 17.04
C ASN A 123 -8.04 -13.86 15.86
N LEU A 124 -8.28 -12.70 15.21
CA LEU A 124 -7.41 -12.20 14.14
C LEU A 124 -5.97 -11.97 14.62
N LEU A 125 -5.80 -11.35 15.79
CA LEU A 125 -4.46 -11.16 16.39
C LEU A 125 -3.76 -12.49 16.68
N LYS A 126 -4.49 -13.45 17.26
CA LYS A 126 -3.96 -14.81 17.54
C LYS A 126 -3.54 -15.53 16.27
N GLN A 127 -4.34 -15.49 15.20
CA GLN A 127 -4.01 -16.09 13.91
C GLN A 127 -2.73 -15.51 13.31
N ARG A 128 -2.45 -14.23 13.57
CA ARG A 128 -1.23 -13.55 13.13
C ARG A 128 -0.06 -13.67 14.11
N ASN A 129 -0.21 -14.44 15.21
CA ASN A 129 0.77 -14.52 16.29
C ASN A 129 1.23 -13.13 16.79
N MET A 130 0.29 -12.20 16.92
CA MET A 130 0.52 -10.78 17.22
C MET A 130 -0.21 -10.39 18.50
N THR A 131 0.44 -9.60 19.36
CA THR A 131 -0.21 -8.95 20.51
C THR A 131 -0.81 -7.61 20.09
N LEU A 132 -1.69 -7.04 20.93
CA LEU A 132 -2.21 -5.70 20.73
C LEU A 132 -1.09 -4.64 20.73
N ASP A 133 -0.07 -4.82 21.56
CA ASP A 133 1.07 -3.91 21.64
C ASP A 133 1.97 -4.02 20.41
N ASP A 134 2.10 -5.20 19.81
CA ASP A 134 2.75 -5.39 18.52
C ASP A 134 2.01 -4.61 17.43
N LEU A 135 0.69 -4.77 17.35
CA LEU A 135 -0.13 -4.03 16.39
C LEU A 135 0.00 -2.51 16.58
N LYS A 136 -0.04 -2.02 17.82
CA LYS A 136 0.16 -0.59 18.10
C LYS A 136 1.53 -0.08 17.67
N ARG A 137 2.59 -0.89 17.85
CA ARG A 137 3.95 -0.54 17.39
C ARG A 137 4.01 -0.47 15.86
N ASP A 138 3.39 -1.42 15.18
CA ASP A 138 3.35 -1.45 13.72
C ASP A 138 2.54 -0.27 13.16
N ILE A 139 1.39 0.04 13.76
CA ILE A 139 0.60 1.24 13.41
C ILE A 139 1.43 2.51 13.60
N ARG A 140 2.15 2.65 14.73
CA ARG A 140 2.98 3.83 14.98
C ARG A 140 4.08 3.96 13.93
N ARG A 141 4.76 2.85 13.58
CA ARG A 141 5.79 2.81 12.56
C ARG A 141 5.23 3.29 11.21
N GLN A 142 4.11 2.73 10.78
CA GLN A 142 3.46 3.07 9.52
C GLN A 142 2.99 4.53 9.46
N LEU A 143 2.35 5.03 10.53
CA LEU A 143 1.91 6.43 10.60
C LEU A 143 3.09 7.41 10.61
N THR A 144 4.18 7.06 11.30
CA THR A 144 5.42 7.84 11.33
C THR A 144 6.04 7.92 9.94
N GLU A 145 6.13 6.80 9.23
CA GLU A 145 6.61 6.75 7.86
C GLU A 145 5.73 7.59 6.92
N THR A 146 4.41 7.46 7.03
CA THR A 146 3.47 8.28 6.26
C THR A 146 3.69 9.76 6.49
N LYS A 147 3.85 10.21 7.74
CA LYS A 147 4.15 11.60 8.06
C LYS A 147 5.47 12.07 7.46
N LEU A 148 6.51 11.23 7.49
CA LEU A 148 7.81 11.53 6.89
C LEU A 148 7.69 11.68 5.37
N ILE A 149 7.05 10.73 4.69
CA ILE A 149 6.84 10.75 3.24
C ILE A 149 6.01 11.97 2.83
N ASN A 150 4.93 12.27 3.55
CA ASN A 150 4.10 13.44 3.27
C ASN A 150 4.92 14.74 3.38
N LYS A 151 5.77 14.85 4.42
CA LYS A 151 6.57 16.06 4.66
C LYS A 151 7.72 16.20 3.67
N GLU A 152 8.46 15.13 3.39
CA GLU A 152 9.70 15.17 2.64
C GLU A 152 9.54 14.90 1.14
N ILE A 153 8.45 14.26 0.74
CA ILE A 153 8.20 13.85 -0.65
C ILE A 153 6.94 14.52 -1.19
N GLU A 154 5.76 14.16 -0.67
CA GLU A 154 4.46 14.61 -1.22
C GLU A 154 4.36 16.14 -1.29
N SER A 155 4.80 16.83 -0.24
CA SER A 155 4.76 18.31 -0.21
C SER A 155 5.66 18.99 -1.24
N LYS A 156 6.56 18.24 -1.88
CA LYS A 156 7.48 18.74 -2.90
C LYS A 156 7.06 18.41 -4.32
N ILE A 157 6.04 17.56 -4.49
CA ILE A 157 5.51 17.19 -5.80
C ILE A 157 4.58 18.31 -6.28
N ASN A 158 4.87 18.79 -7.47
CA ASN A 158 4.03 19.76 -8.15
C ASN A 158 4.03 19.46 -9.64
N ILE A 159 2.90 19.02 -10.16
CA ILE A 159 2.73 18.70 -11.58
C ILE A 159 2.13 19.91 -12.28
N SER A 160 2.88 20.50 -13.21
CA SER A 160 2.45 21.66 -13.97
C SER A 160 1.68 21.28 -15.24
N ASP A 161 0.83 22.17 -15.73
CA ASP A 161 0.12 22.00 -17.00
C ASP A 161 1.09 21.80 -18.18
N ALA A 162 2.28 22.40 -18.12
CA ALA A 162 3.32 22.21 -19.13
C ALA A 162 3.83 20.75 -19.16
N GLN A 163 4.00 20.12 -18.00
CA GLN A 163 4.39 18.71 -17.91
C GLN A 163 3.26 17.80 -18.41
N ILE A 164 2.01 18.09 -18.06
CA ILE A 164 0.84 17.37 -18.56
C ILE A 164 0.77 17.44 -20.08
N SER A 165 0.93 18.65 -20.66
CA SER A 165 0.91 18.86 -22.11
C SER A 165 2.06 18.15 -22.82
N ALA A 166 3.27 18.20 -22.27
CA ALA A 166 4.44 17.52 -22.81
C ALA A 166 4.28 15.99 -22.78
N PHE A 167 3.76 15.43 -21.65
CA PHE A 167 3.47 14.02 -21.53
C PHE A 167 2.44 13.58 -22.57
N TYR A 168 1.33 14.30 -22.69
CA TYR A 168 0.30 14.00 -23.69
C TYR A 168 0.88 14.01 -25.12
N ALA A 169 1.68 15.01 -25.47
CA ALA A 169 2.27 15.12 -26.81
C ALA A 169 3.18 13.91 -27.15
N SER A 170 3.94 13.40 -26.17
CA SER A 170 4.84 12.26 -26.36
C SER A 170 4.15 10.90 -26.26
N HIS A 171 2.96 10.84 -25.64
CA HIS A 171 2.20 9.59 -25.39
C HIS A 171 0.80 9.64 -26.03
N LYS A 172 0.64 10.42 -27.10
CA LYS A 172 -0.67 10.66 -27.70
C LYS A 172 -1.39 9.38 -28.09
N THR A 173 -0.66 8.38 -28.58
CA THR A 173 -1.18 7.07 -28.98
C THR A 173 -1.75 6.26 -27.81
N ASP A 174 -1.29 6.51 -26.59
CA ASP A 174 -1.76 5.79 -25.39
C ASP A 174 -3.19 6.23 -25.01
N PHE A 175 -3.61 7.38 -25.54
CA PHE A 175 -4.94 7.95 -25.36
C PHE A 175 -5.85 7.73 -26.58
N ASP A 176 -5.44 6.86 -27.50
CA ASP A 176 -6.28 6.46 -28.61
C ASP A 176 -7.17 5.29 -28.18
N GLN A 177 -8.48 5.55 -28.15
CA GLN A 177 -9.48 4.54 -27.86
C GLN A 177 -9.79 3.76 -29.14
N ILE A 178 -9.18 2.60 -29.31
CA ILE A 178 -9.27 1.79 -30.53
C ILE A 178 -10.65 1.23 -30.82
N GLU A 179 -11.56 1.18 -29.83
CA GLU A 179 -12.92 0.69 -29.94
C GLU A 179 -13.88 1.47 -29.05
N PRO A 180 -15.22 1.46 -29.34
CA PRO A 180 -16.20 2.08 -28.47
C PRO A 180 -16.20 1.47 -27.06
N THR A 181 -16.50 2.29 -26.04
CA THR A 181 -16.73 1.84 -24.68
C THR A 181 -18.12 2.24 -24.21
N TYR A 182 -18.64 1.45 -23.28
CA TYR A 182 -19.97 1.59 -22.71
C TYR A 182 -19.86 1.69 -21.20
N HIS A 183 -20.27 2.79 -20.61
CA HIS A 183 -20.42 2.92 -19.17
C HIS A 183 -21.76 2.31 -18.78
N LEU A 184 -21.70 1.27 -17.97
CA LEU A 184 -22.87 0.45 -17.64
C LEU A 184 -23.11 0.41 -16.13
N ALA A 185 -24.38 0.23 -15.78
CA ALA A 185 -24.77 -0.21 -14.45
C ALA A 185 -25.63 -1.47 -14.59
N GLU A 186 -25.62 -2.33 -13.56
CA GLU A 186 -26.32 -3.61 -13.54
C GLU A 186 -27.16 -3.82 -12.28
N ILE A 187 -28.20 -4.60 -12.42
CA ILE A 187 -28.94 -5.23 -11.31
C ILE A 187 -28.93 -6.73 -11.60
N VAL A 188 -28.34 -7.51 -10.72
CA VAL A 188 -28.22 -8.97 -10.88
C VAL A 188 -28.97 -9.66 -9.75
N VAL A 189 -29.78 -10.65 -10.09
CA VAL A 189 -30.48 -11.52 -9.13
C VAL A 189 -30.16 -12.97 -9.47
N THR A 190 -29.52 -13.66 -8.56
CA THR A 190 -29.09 -15.05 -8.77
C THR A 190 -30.17 -16.06 -8.39
N THR A 191 -30.10 -17.24 -9.00
CA THR A 191 -30.99 -18.38 -8.64
C THR A 191 -30.51 -19.11 -7.39
N MET A 192 -29.33 -18.71 -6.80
CA MET A 192 -28.80 -19.32 -5.60
C MET A 192 -29.54 -18.85 -4.35
N PRO A 193 -29.83 -19.73 -3.37
CA PRO A 193 -30.37 -19.30 -2.11
C PRO A 193 -29.34 -18.50 -1.32
N ALA A 194 -29.76 -17.43 -0.66
CA ALA A 194 -28.88 -16.70 0.25
C ALA A 194 -29.38 -16.84 1.70
N PRO A 195 -28.51 -17.23 2.66
CA PRO A 195 -28.87 -17.25 4.06
C PRO A 195 -29.16 -15.85 4.59
N ALA A 196 -29.91 -15.75 5.67
CA ALA A 196 -30.10 -14.47 6.37
C ALA A 196 -28.73 -13.93 6.82
N SER A 197 -28.46 -12.65 6.56
CA SER A 197 -27.23 -11.97 6.95
C SER A 197 -27.55 -10.61 7.57
N GLY A 198 -27.16 -10.40 8.82
CA GLY A 198 -27.46 -9.17 9.54
C GLY A 198 -28.98 -8.91 9.59
N ASN A 199 -29.41 -7.75 9.06
CA ASN A 199 -30.82 -7.37 8.97
C ASN A 199 -31.52 -7.83 7.67
N GLN A 200 -30.85 -8.58 6.79
CA GLN A 200 -31.42 -9.08 5.56
C GLN A 200 -32.04 -10.46 5.78
N PRO A 201 -33.32 -10.67 5.41
CA PRO A 201 -33.97 -11.98 5.50
C PRO A 201 -33.33 -12.97 4.52
N ALA A 202 -33.41 -14.25 4.83
CA ALA A 202 -33.03 -15.31 3.90
C ALA A 202 -33.79 -15.17 2.57
N LYS A 203 -33.06 -15.33 1.45
CA LYS A 203 -33.64 -15.27 0.12
C LYS A 203 -33.89 -16.69 -0.40
N PRO A 204 -35.11 -17.04 -0.84
CA PRO A 204 -35.34 -18.34 -1.42
C PRO A 204 -34.60 -18.48 -2.74
N GLY A 205 -33.95 -19.63 -2.95
CA GLY A 205 -33.32 -19.98 -4.21
C GLY A 205 -34.33 -20.48 -5.23
N GLY A 206 -33.83 -20.68 -6.46
CA GLY A 206 -34.55 -21.20 -7.59
C GLY A 206 -34.97 -20.15 -8.62
N GLU A 207 -35.13 -20.61 -9.85
CA GLU A 207 -35.39 -19.76 -11.02
C GLU A 207 -36.68 -18.92 -10.86
N ALA A 208 -37.77 -19.51 -10.41
CA ALA A 208 -39.04 -18.81 -10.24
C ALA A 208 -38.94 -17.66 -9.22
N ALA A 209 -38.30 -17.89 -8.08
CA ALA A 209 -38.12 -16.86 -7.05
C ALA A 209 -37.14 -15.75 -7.50
N ALA A 210 -36.10 -16.09 -8.24
CA ALA A 210 -35.20 -15.10 -8.82
C ALA A 210 -35.89 -14.26 -9.89
N LYS A 211 -36.69 -14.90 -10.74
CA LYS A 211 -37.49 -14.24 -11.78
C LYS A 211 -38.50 -13.25 -11.19
N GLU A 212 -39.20 -13.64 -10.14
CA GLU A 212 -40.12 -12.75 -9.43
C GLU A 212 -39.43 -11.50 -8.88
N ARG A 213 -38.26 -11.67 -8.28
CA ARG A 213 -37.48 -10.56 -7.72
C ARG A 213 -36.98 -9.59 -8.79
N ILE A 214 -36.48 -10.11 -9.92
CA ILE A 214 -35.95 -9.24 -10.99
C ILE A 214 -37.11 -8.54 -11.72
N ASP A 215 -38.29 -9.21 -11.90
CA ASP A 215 -39.45 -8.59 -12.50
C ASP A 215 -40.03 -7.48 -11.60
N ALA A 216 -40.01 -7.67 -10.28
CA ALA A 216 -40.36 -6.62 -9.33
C ALA A 216 -39.38 -5.42 -9.41
N ALA A 217 -38.08 -5.68 -9.52
CA ALA A 217 -37.08 -4.62 -9.74
C ALA A 217 -37.35 -3.87 -11.06
N ARG A 218 -37.61 -4.60 -12.15
CA ARG A 218 -37.96 -3.99 -13.44
C ARG A 218 -39.21 -3.13 -13.34
N SER A 219 -40.21 -3.57 -12.62
CA SER A 219 -41.45 -2.81 -12.41
C SER A 219 -41.21 -1.49 -11.66
N GLN A 220 -40.32 -1.49 -10.67
CA GLN A 220 -39.88 -0.27 -9.97
C GLN A 220 -39.15 0.70 -10.92
N LEU A 221 -38.27 0.21 -11.77
CA LEU A 221 -37.55 1.02 -12.76
C LEU A 221 -38.55 1.64 -13.78
N VAL A 222 -39.49 0.87 -14.26
CA VAL A 222 -40.54 1.36 -15.20
C VAL A 222 -41.42 2.40 -14.53
N SER A 223 -41.69 2.30 -13.22
CA SER A 223 -42.42 3.31 -12.46
C SER A 223 -41.62 4.58 -12.15
N GLY A 224 -40.35 4.61 -12.54
CA GLY A 224 -39.48 5.79 -12.39
C GLY A 224 -38.63 5.81 -11.11
N VAL A 225 -38.57 4.70 -10.37
CA VAL A 225 -37.63 4.59 -9.24
C VAL A 225 -36.16 4.65 -9.77
N ASP A 226 -35.32 5.34 -9.07
CA ASP A 226 -33.91 5.50 -9.49
C ASP A 226 -33.20 4.15 -9.56
N PHE A 227 -32.44 3.94 -10.64
CA PHE A 227 -31.73 2.69 -10.92
C PHE A 227 -30.74 2.33 -9.81
N ALA A 228 -29.97 3.32 -9.31
CA ALA A 228 -28.99 3.10 -8.27
C ALA A 228 -29.64 2.68 -6.94
N ALA A 229 -30.80 3.26 -6.62
CA ALA A 229 -31.56 2.88 -5.44
C ALA A 229 -32.09 1.45 -5.54
N VAL A 230 -32.60 1.03 -6.71
CA VAL A 230 -33.05 -0.35 -6.95
C VAL A 230 -31.87 -1.31 -6.90
N ALA A 231 -30.74 -0.97 -7.53
CA ALA A 231 -29.50 -1.78 -7.50
C ALA A 231 -29.03 -2.01 -6.05
N ALA A 232 -28.92 -0.96 -5.26
CA ALA A 232 -28.51 -1.06 -3.86
C ALA A 232 -29.43 -1.93 -2.99
N SER A 233 -30.73 -2.00 -3.34
CA SER A 233 -31.74 -2.76 -2.57
C SER A 233 -31.93 -4.20 -3.04
N VAL A 234 -31.73 -4.48 -4.33
CA VAL A 234 -32.11 -5.75 -4.95
C VAL A 234 -30.95 -6.52 -5.55
N SER A 235 -29.92 -5.82 -6.06
CA SER A 235 -28.78 -6.47 -6.72
C SER A 235 -28.00 -7.35 -5.76
N GLU A 236 -27.66 -8.54 -6.24
CA GLU A 236 -26.87 -9.55 -5.51
C GLU A 236 -25.41 -9.59 -5.98
N GLU A 237 -24.99 -8.66 -6.88
CA GLU A 237 -23.59 -8.50 -7.25
C GLU A 237 -22.85 -7.66 -6.21
N PRO A 238 -21.93 -8.28 -5.40
CA PRO A 238 -21.35 -7.59 -4.25
C PRO A 238 -20.48 -6.37 -4.61
N ASN A 239 -19.88 -6.41 -5.82
CA ASN A 239 -18.92 -5.40 -6.25
C ASN A 239 -19.60 -4.11 -6.73
N THR A 240 -20.83 -4.20 -7.24
CA THR A 240 -21.54 -3.08 -7.88
C THR A 240 -22.76 -2.63 -7.11
N ALA A 241 -23.46 -3.53 -6.40
CA ALA A 241 -24.73 -3.26 -5.73
C ALA A 241 -24.70 -2.00 -4.84
N GLN A 242 -23.68 -1.87 -3.98
CA GLN A 242 -23.55 -0.75 -3.04
C GLN A 242 -23.14 0.57 -3.73
N ASN A 243 -22.65 0.48 -4.97
CA ASN A 243 -22.31 1.61 -5.81
C ASN A 243 -23.35 1.89 -6.88
N GLY A 244 -24.62 1.60 -6.59
CA GLY A 244 -25.74 1.84 -7.51
C GLY A 244 -25.74 0.98 -8.77
N GLY A 245 -25.04 -0.16 -8.72
CA GLY A 245 -24.87 -1.07 -9.84
C GLY A 245 -23.74 -0.68 -10.81
N ASP A 246 -23.00 0.38 -10.58
CA ASP A 246 -21.98 0.89 -11.52
C ASP A 246 -20.86 -0.12 -11.75
N MET A 247 -20.74 -0.60 -13.01
CA MET A 247 -19.72 -1.53 -13.50
C MET A 247 -18.50 -0.81 -14.10
N GLY A 248 -18.56 0.53 -14.26
CA GLY A 248 -17.59 1.28 -15.03
C GLY A 248 -17.71 1.10 -16.53
N PHE A 249 -16.58 1.26 -17.24
CA PHE A 249 -16.53 1.18 -18.69
C PHE A 249 -16.14 -0.20 -19.19
N ALA A 250 -16.99 -0.81 -20.02
CA ALA A 250 -16.72 -2.04 -20.76
C ALA A 250 -16.40 -1.70 -22.23
N ARG A 251 -15.40 -2.39 -22.80
CA ARG A 251 -15.07 -2.28 -24.23
C ARG A 251 -16.11 -3.03 -25.06
N GLU A 252 -16.32 -2.56 -26.30
CA GLU A 252 -17.24 -3.24 -27.20
C GLU A 252 -16.86 -4.71 -27.45
N SER A 253 -15.58 -5.01 -27.58
CA SER A 253 -15.08 -6.38 -27.74
C SER A 253 -15.41 -7.27 -26.54
N GLN A 254 -15.37 -6.72 -25.31
CA GLN A 254 -15.75 -7.44 -24.11
C GLN A 254 -17.26 -7.75 -24.08
N LEU A 255 -18.09 -6.77 -24.45
CA LEU A 255 -19.54 -6.98 -24.51
C LEU A 255 -19.93 -7.99 -25.60
N LYS A 256 -19.20 -8.02 -26.73
CA LYS A 256 -19.42 -8.98 -27.82
C LYS A 256 -19.10 -10.42 -27.43
N SER A 257 -18.42 -10.66 -26.32
CA SER A 257 -18.25 -12.03 -25.79
C SER A 257 -19.56 -12.68 -25.34
N ASP A 258 -20.55 -11.84 -24.97
CA ASP A 258 -21.94 -12.26 -24.78
C ASP A 258 -22.83 -11.54 -25.81
N PRO A 259 -23.18 -12.21 -26.92
CA PRO A 259 -23.97 -11.60 -27.97
C PRO A 259 -25.36 -11.14 -27.51
N THR A 260 -25.96 -11.82 -26.52
CA THR A 260 -27.28 -11.47 -25.99
C THR A 260 -27.26 -10.14 -25.24
N VAL A 261 -26.26 -10.00 -24.35
CA VAL A 261 -26.02 -8.78 -23.59
C VAL A 261 -25.67 -7.63 -24.53
N TYR A 262 -24.71 -7.86 -25.45
CA TYR A 262 -24.30 -6.83 -26.42
C TYR A 262 -25.46 -6.34 -27.29
N GLU A 263 -26.28 -7.25 -27.84
CA GLU A 263 -27.40 -6.87 -28.68
C GLU A 263 -28.46 -6.02 -27.91
N ALA A 264 -28.72 -6.35 -26.65
CA ALA A 264 -29.63 -5.58 -25.82
C ALA A 264 -29.07 -4.18 -25.49
N ILE A 265 -27.78 -4.09 -25.08
CA ILE A 265 -27.13 -2.83 -24.69
C ILE A 265 -26.90 -1.92 -25.89
N SER A 266 -26.52 -2.47 -27.05
CA SER A 266 -26.18 -1.68 -28.24
C SER A 266 -27.33 -0.84 -28.79
N LYS A 267 -28.58 -1.23 -28.49
CA LYS A 267 -29.81 -0.54 -28.88
C LYS A 267 -30.21 0.61 -27.94
N LEU A 268 -29.58 0.66 -26.73
CA LEU A 268 -29.93 1.66 -25.73
C LEU A 268 -29.35 3.04 -26.05
N ARG A 269 -30.05 4.07 -25.61
CA ARG A 269 -29.52 5.43 -25.45
C ARG A 269 -29.10 5.62 -24.00
N PRO A 270 -28.13 6.52 -23.75
CA PRO A 270 -27.77 6.89 -22.38
C PRO A 270 -28.97 7.19 -21.51
N GLY A 271 -29.03 6.61 -20.32
CA GLY A 271 -30.12 6.68 -19.37
C GLY A 271 -31.18 5.55 -19.49
N GLN A 272 -31.23 4.81 -20.61
CA GLN A 272 -32.12 3.68 -20.78
C GLN A 272 -31.55 2.39 -20.17
N PHE A 273 -32.43 1.43 -19.89
CA PHE A 273 -32.09 0.10 -19.37
C PHE A 273 -32.72 -1.01 -20.24
N THR A 274 -32.15 -2.21 -20.16
CA THR A 274 -32.62 -3.40 -20.92
C THR A 274 -33.88 -3.97 -20.33
N ASP A 275 -34.53 -4.84 -21.08
CA ASP A 275 -35.41 -5.87 -20.51
C ASP A 275 -34.57 -6.82 -19.63
N VAL A 276 -35.26 -7.70 -18.90
CA VAL A 276 -34.57 -8.74 -18.11
C VAL A 276 -33.85 -9.69 -19.04
N ILE A 277 -32.54 -9.84 -18.83
CA ILE A 277 -31.68 -10.78 -19.53
C ILE A 277 -31.47 -11.99 -18.64
N THR A 278 -31.55 -13.19 -19.25
CA THR A 278 -31.27 -14.44 -18.54
C THR A 278 -29.82 -14.82 -18.75
N GLU A 279 -29.10 -15.01 -17.65
CA GLU A 279 -27.74 -15.47 -17.65
C GLU A 279 -27.66 -16.96 -17.33
N TYR A 280 -26.87 -17.71 -18.12
CA TYR A 280 -26.75 -19.14 -17.98
C TYR A 280 -25.41 -19.52 -17.37
N ASP A 281 -25.43 -20.51 -16.47
CA ASP A 281 -24.20 -21.10 -15.93
C ASP A 281 -23.50 -22.00 -16.97
N PRO A 282 -22.25 -22.47 -16.70
CA PRO A 282 -21.54 -23.38 -17.62
C PRO A 282 -22.28 -24.70 -17.90
N ALA A 283 -23.25 -25.09 -17.09
CA ALA A 283 -24.09 -26.26 -17.30
C ALA A 283 -25.37 -25.94 -18.09
N HIS A 284 -25.47 -24.73 -18.68
CA HIS A 284 -26.63 -24.20 -19.41
C HIS A 284 -27.93 -24.16 -18.60
N LYS A 285 -27.83 -24.02 -17.28
CA LYS A 285 -28.95 -23.74 -16.40
C LYS A 285 -29.05 -22.23 -16.14
N VAL A 286 -30.24 -21.75 -15.84
CA VAL A 286 -30.42 -20.35 -15.46
C VAL A 286 -29.65 -20.10 -14.15
N GLY A 287 -28.60 -19.30 -14.22
CA GLY A 287 -27.79 -18.92 -13.10
C GLY A 287 -28.21 -17.62 -12.44
N ALA A 288 -28.60 -16.64 -13.27
CA ALA A 288 -29.02 -15.32 -12.81
C ALA A 288 -29.98 -14.65 -13.82
N PHE A 289 -30.60 -13.56 -13.37
CA PHE A 289 -31.26 -12.58 -14.21
C PHE A 289 -30.62 -11.21 -14.00
N ALA A 290 -30.42 -10.48 -15.10
CA ALA A 290 -29.79 -9.17 -15.07
C ALA A 290 -30.62 -8.10 -15.79
N ILE A 291 -30.52 -6.85 -15.36
CA ILE A 291 -30.92 -5.64 -16.05
C ILE A 291 -29.75 -4.72 -16.15
N PHE A 292 -29.39 -4.31 -17.37
CA PHE A 292 -28.30 -3.36 -17.59
C PHE A 292 -28.83 -1.98 -17.93
N ARG A 293 -28.20 -0.93 -17.41
CA ARG A 293 -28.46 0.45 -17.77
C ARG A 293 -27.26 1.03 -18.50
N LEU A 294 -27.47 1.66 -19.63
CA LEU A 294 -26.43 2.43 -20.31
C LEU A 294 -26.34 3.82 -19.69
N LEU A 295 -25.23 4.12 -19.02
CA LEU A 295 -24.96 5.43 -18.44
C LEU A 295 -24.35 6.37 -19.48
N ALA A 296 -23.34 5.88 -20.25
CA ALA A 296 -22.73 6.63 -21.33
C ALA A 296 -22.21 5.68 -22.41
N ARG A 297 -22.08 6.18 -23.65
CA ARG A 297 -21.39 5.50 -24.74
C ARG A 297 -20.33 6.44 -25.30
N GLU A 298 -19.12 5.95 -25.40
CA GLU A 298 -17.99 6.70 -25.90
C GLU A 298 -17.51 6.08 -27.21
N PRO A 299 -17.39 6.87 -28.29
CA PRO A 299 -16.92 6.36 -29.56
C PRO A 299 -15.42 6.03 -29.50
N ALA A 300 -14.96 5.18 -30.42
CA ALA A 300 -13.55 5.04 -30.73
C ALA A 300 -12.98 6.37 -31.19
N GLY A 301 -11.67 6.55 -31.01
CA GLY A 301 -10.93 7.72 -31.49
C GLY A 301 -9.99 8.31 -30.45
N GLN A 302 -9.22 9.30 -30.88
CA GLN A 302 -8.25 9.98 -30.03
C GLN A 302 -8.96 10.75 -28.90
N ARG A 303 -8.57 10.47 -27.68
CA ARG A 303 -8.93 11.27 -26.50
C ARG A 303 -8.06 12.52 -26.46
N GLU A 304 -8.69 13.67 -26.49
CA GLU A 304 -7.97 14.94 -26.50
C GLU A 304 -7.53 15.34 -25.08
N LEU A 305 -6.48 16.16 -25.01
CA LEU A 305 -5.92 16.65 -23.73
C LEU A 305 -6.94 17.41 -22.87
N ASN A 306 -7.96 18.02 -23.47
CA ASN A 306 -9.02 18.72 -22.74
C ASN A 306 -10.05 17.79 -22.08
N ASP A 307 -10.00 16.48 -22.33
CA ASP A 307 -10.80 15.50 -21.55
C ASP A 307 -10.28 15.47 -20.11
N PRO A 308 -11.11 15.76 -19.09
CA PRO A 308 -10.69 15.77 -17.69
C PRO A 308 -10.09 14.45 -17.24
N ARG A 309 -10.53 13.32 -17.79
CA ARG A 309 -10.00 11.99 -17.47
C ARG A 309 -8.59 11.80 -17.98
N VAL A 310 -8.30 12.30 -19.19
CA VAL A 310 -6.95 12.29 -19.76
C VAL A 310 -6.03 13.12 -18.88
N GLN A 311 -6.45 14.33 -18.50
CA GLN A 311 -5.67 15.20 -17.62
C GLN A 311 -5.43 14.53 -16.26
N GLN A 312 -6.46 13.96 -15.65
CA GLN A 312 -6.35 13.28 -14.36
C GLN A 312 -5.43 12.07 -14.44
N THR A 313 -5.54 11.23 -15.48
CA THR A 313 -4.67 10.07 -15.69
C THR A 313 -3.22 10.50 -15.84
N ILE A 314 -2.94 11.52 -16.66
CA ILE A 314 -1.58 12.05 -16.83
C ILE A 314 -1.06 12.62 -15.52
N HIS A 315 -1.87 13.43 -14.84
CA HIS A 315 -1.48 14.03 -13.57
C HIS A 315 -1.10 12.94 -12.55
N GLN A 316 -1.94 11.91 -12.41
CA GLN A 316 -1.65 10.78 -11.50
C GLN A 316 -0.39 10.03 -11.91
N THR A 317 -0.22 9.72 -13.19
CA THR A 317 0.97 9.02 -13.71
C THR A 317 2.26 9.81 -13.43
N LEU A 318 2.25 11.12 -13.70
CA LEU A 318 3.39 11.98 -13.44
C LEU A 318 3.67 12.12 -11.94
N HIS A 319 2.61 12.29 -11.14
CA HIS A 319 2.71 12.36 -9.70
C HIS A 319 3.34 11.10 -9.11
N ASP A 320 2.83 9.92 -9.47
CA ASP A 320 3.32 8.64 -8.96
C ASP A 320 4.77 8.38 -9.38
N SER A 321 5.11 8.70 -10.63
CA SER A 321 6.48 8.62 -11.13
C SER A 321 7.43 9.54 -10.36
N GLN A 322 7.04 10.79 -10.13
CA GLN A 322 7.85 11.75 -9.38
C GLN A 322 7.97 11.36 -7.91
N LYS A 323 6.88 10.86 -7.32
CA LYS A 323 6.88 10.31 -5.95
C LYS A 323 7.86 9.16 -5.81
N GLN A 324 7.81 8.19 -6.70
CA GLN A 324 8.71 7.04 -6.68
C GLN A 324 10.18 7.48 -6.83
N LEU A 325 10.48 8.39 -7.76
CA LEU A 325 11.82 8.93 -7.94
C LEU A 325 12.33 9.62 -6.67
N LEU A 326 11.53 10.51 -6.09
CA LEU A 326 11.89 11.24 -4.89
C LEU A 326 12.05 10.31 -3.67
N GLN A 327 11.17 9.31 -3.52
CA GLN A 327 11.28 8.32 -2.45
C GLN A 327 12.57 7.51 -2.55
N THR A 328 12.91 7.03 -3.76
CA THR A 328 14.15 6.28 -3.99
C THR A 328 15.37 7.14 -3.67
N ALA A 329 15.44 8.35 -4.22
CA ALA A 329 16.56 9.26 -3.98
C ALA A 329 16.69 9.65 -2.50
N TYR A 330 15.55 9.88 -1.83
CA TYR A 330 15.54 10.22 -0.41
C TYR A 330 16.03 9.05 0.45
N LEU A 331 15.57 7.84 0.19
CA LEU A 331 16.01 6.65 0.91
C LEU A 331 17.50 6.36 0.71
N GLU A 332 18.01 6.45 -0.53
CA GLU A 332 19.44 6.32 -0.81
C GLU A 332 20.25 7.35 -0.01
N THR A 333 19.83 8.61 -0.04
CA THR A 333 20.49 9.67 0.73
C THR A 333 20.49 9.39 2.23
N LEU A 334 19.40 8.87 2.77
CA LEU A 334 19.31 8.50 4.18
C LEU A 334 20.23 7.32 4.53
N GLN A 335 20.31 6.31 3.65
CA GLN A 335 21.17 5.15 3.85
C GLN A 335 22.67 5.51 3.78
N ASP A 336 23.06 6.33 2.83
CA ASP A 336 24.44 6.80 2.69
C ASP A 336 24.93 7.58 3.92
N ASN A 337 24.02 8.30 4.58
CA ASN A 337 24.32 9.04 5.80
C ASN A 337 24.21 8.20 7.08
N ALA A 338 23.70 6.96 7.00
CA ALA A 338 23.53 6.08 8.14
C ALA A 338 24.78 5.21 8.38
N ARG A 339 25.13 5.03 9.66
CA ARG A 339 26.17 4.07 10.07
C ARG A 339 25.50 2.70 10.26
N VAL A 340 25.57 1.87 9.23
CA VAL A 340 24.98 0.53 9.25
C VAL A 340 26.08 -0.51 9.39
N ARG A 341 25.86 -1.51 10.25
CA ARG A 341 26.65 -2.73 10.31
C ARG A 341 25.75 -3.95 10.31
N ASN A 342 25.93 -4.83 9.34
CA ASN A 342 25.13 -6.03 9.13
C ASN A 342 25.91 -7.27 9.59
N TYR A 343 25.69 -7.71 10.83
CA TYR A 343 26.38 -8.87 11.41
C TYR A 343 25.94 -10.19 10.78
N LEU A 344 24.67 -10.29 10.32
CA LEU A 344 24.20 -11.48 9.61
C LEU A 344 24.96 -11.69 8.30
N ALA A 345 25.15 -10.63 7.52
CA ALA A 345 25.93 -10.71 6.28
C ALA A 345 27.41 -11.07 6.57
N GLU A 346 28.03 -10.45 7.60
CA GLU A 346 29.39 -10.79 8.03
C GLU A 346 29.50 -12.28 8.42
N ASP A 347 28.53 -12.82 9.14
CA ASP A 347 28.52 -14.21 9.56
C ASP A 347 28.36 -15.20 8.39
N ILE A 348 27.47 -14.90 7.44
CA ILE A 348 27.28 -15.70 6.23
C ILE A 348 28.58 -15.72 5.40
N LEU A 349 29.25 -14.59 5.24
CA LEU A 349 30.53 -14.51 4.52
C LEU A 349 31.62 -15.33 5.22
N LYS A 350 31.71 -15.29 6.55
CA LYS A 350 32.68 -16.08 7.34
C LYS A 350 32.45 -17.59 7.21
N ARG A 351 31.19 -18.02 7.07
CA ARG A 351 30.82 -19.45 6.91
C ARG A 351 30.91 -19.92 5.46
N GLY A 352 31.30 -19.06 4.51
CA GLY A 352 31.39 -19.41 3.08
C GLY A 352 30.04 -19.67 2.41
N GLY A 353 28.97 -19.04 2.93
CA GLY A 353 27.62 -19.17 2.36
C GLY A 353 26.84 -20.41 2.81
N GLN A 354 27.33 -21.13 3.83
CA GLN A 354 26.61 -22.27 4.44
C GLN A 354 25.56 -21.81 5.47
#